data_9d956618d69e25969f47eb6f2b04b033
#
_entry.id   9d956618d69e25969f47eb6f2b04b033
#
_cell.length_a   1.000
_cell.length_b   1.000
_cell.length_c   1.000
_cell.angle_alpha   90.00
_cell.angle_beta   90.00
_cell.angle_gamma   90.00
#
_symmetry.space_group_name_H-M   'P 1'
#
loop_
_entity.id
_entity.type
_entity.pdbx_description
1 polymer ?
#
loop_
_entity_poly.entity_id
_entity_poly.type
_entity_poly.pdbx_seq_one_letter_code
_entity_poly.pdbx_strand_id
1 'polypeptide(L)'
;EINSQNKDYLHTRSTAYICNIYQSNASVGDTYNEDTDIIQVNLTWGLGRNNDEMKIYKIMNEKGELYVKNFIIYEINMDYYDKIWYSKNEDEIKKNLYMIMLDLDKKELKNMPKDKIVDKYIANVTIVNDDPEFQKYMSEEEDKKKIQNSLLSEAKEEGISQGISQGYTSGINDGISKGENKKSIEIAKNMLKKNMSIEDISDITGLSIEEINKLTK
;
A
#
# COMPACT_ATOMS: atom_id res chain seq x y z
N GLU A 1 9.25 1.63 -15.24
CA GLU A 1 8.62 2.19 -14.02
C GLU A 1 9.55 2.00 -12.83
N ILE A 2 9.64 3.00 -11.95
CA ILE A 2 10.46 2.98 -10.74
C ILE A 2 9.54 2.96 -9.52
N ASN A 3 9.65 1.93 -8.68
CA ASN A 3 8.83 1.70 -7.50
C ASN A 3 9.70 1.70 -6.24
N SER A 4 9.79 2.83 -5.56
CA SER A 4 10.65 3.00 -4.37
C SER A 4 10.21 2.17 -3.15
N GLN A 5 9.03 1.58 -3.17
CA GLN A 5 8.49 0.71 -2.14
C GLN A 5 7.56 -0.33 -2.77
N ASN A 6 7.56 -1.55 -2.23
CA ASN A 6 6.56 -2.54 -2.60
C ASN A 6 5.20 -2.20 -1.97
N LYS A 7 4.16 -2.08 -2.79
CA LYS A 7 2.77 -1.77 -2.40
C LYS A 7 1.82 -2.71 -3.11
N ASP A 8 0.74 -3.11 -2.47
CA ASP A 8 -0.25 -4.06 -3.01
C ASP A 8 -0.86 -3.63 -4.35
N TYR A 9 -0.93 -2.32 -4.61
CA TYR A 9 -1.50 -1.79 -5.84
C TYR A 9 -0.52 -1.73 -7.03
N LEU A 10 0.78 -2.02 -6.85
CA LEU A 10 1.79 -1.84 -7.90
C LEU A 10 1.52 -2.69 -9.12
N HIS A 11 1.16 -3.95 -8.94
CA HIS A 11 0.82 -4.84 -10.05
C HIS A 11 -0.41 -4.34 -10.83
N THR A 12 -1.44 -3.85 -10.13
CA THR A 12 -2.62 -3.26 -10.77
C THR A 12 -2.26 -2.01 -11.56
N ARG A 13 -1.41 -1.14 -10.99
CA ARG A 13 -0.94 0.08 -11.66
C ARG A 13 -0.10 -0.24 -12.89
N SER A 14 0.86 -1.14 -12.78
CA SER A 14 1.69 -1.60 -13.90
C SER A 14 0.84 -2.20 -15.02
N THR A 15 -0.15 -3.01 -14.68
CA THR A 15 -1.09 -3.59 -15.65
C THR A 15 -1.89 -2.48 -16.35
N ALA A 16 -2.37 -1.48 -15.62
CA ALA A 16 -3.10 -0.35 -16.21
C ALA A 16 -2.22 0.43 -17.21
N TYR A 17 -0.94 0.67 -16.88
CA TYR A 17 -0.02 1.37 -17.77
C TYR A 17 0.25 0.61 -19.07
N ILE A 18 0.55 -0.68 -18.99
CA ILE A 18 0.81 -1.48 -20.18
C ILE A 18 -0.45 -1.63 -21.05
N CYS A 19 -1.65 -1.76 -20.45
CA CYS A 19 -2.91 -1.76 -21.16
C CYS A 19 -3.17 -0.43 -21.90
N ASN A 20 -2.85 0.70 -21.26
CA ASN A 20 -2.99 2.01 -21.88
C ASN A 20 -2.04 2.19 -23.08
N ILE A 21 -0.80 1.72 -22.96
CA ILE A 21 0.17 1.72 -24.06
C ILE A 21 -0.33 0.82 -25.20
N TYR A 22 -0.85 -0.36 -24.85
CA TYR A 22 -1.43 -1.28 -25.86
C TYR A 22 -2.59 -0.63 -26.63
N GLN A 23 -3.49 0.03 -25.90
CA GLN A 23 -4.62 0.75 -26.49
C GLN A 23 -4.19 1.94 -27.35
N SER A 24 -3.19 2.71 -26.91
CA SER A 24 -2.72 3.89 -27.65
C SER A 24 -2.02 3.55 -28.97
N ASN A 25 -1.51 2.32 -29.10
CA ASN A 25 -0.88 1.82 -30.31
C ASN A 25 -1.87 1.13 -31.28
N ALA A 26 -3.14 0.97 -30.87
CA ALA A 26 -4.19 0.40 -31.70
C ALA A 26 -5.04 1.53 -32.28
N SER A 27 -4.76 1.98 -33.49
CA SER A 27 -5.57 2.99 -34.19
C SER A 27 -6.82 2.35 -34.83
N VAL A 28 -7.91 3.11 -34.90
CA VAL A 28 -9.13 2.66 -35.57
C VAL A 28 -8.84 2.47 -37.06
N GLY A 29 -9.02 1.24 -37.54
CA GLY A 29 -8.78 0.89 -38.95
C GLY A 29 -7.42 0.24 -39.23
N ASP A 30 -6.52 0.16 -38.23
CA ASP A 30 -5.28 -0.59 -38.37
C ASP A 30 -5.53 -2.10 -38.16
N THR A 31 -4.71 -2.91 -38.81
CA THR A 31 -4.61 -4.34 -38.50
C THR A 31 -3.93 -4.46 -37.14
N TYR A 32 -4.52 -5.25 -36.22
CA TYR A 32 -3.86 -5.59 -34.96
C TYR A 32 -2.52 -6.26 -35.28
N ASN A 33 -1.43 -5.53 -35.07
CA ASN A 33 -0.08 -5.99 -35.41
C ASN A 33 0.46 -6.87 -34.29
N GLU A 34 0.58 -8.17 -34.51
CA GLU A 34 1.19 -9.11 -33.58
C GLU A 34 2.73 -8.95 -33.46
N ASP A 35 3.33 -8.14 -34.35
CA ASP A 35 4.78 -7.94 -34.39
C ASP A 35 5.29 -6.86 -33.43
N THR A 36 4.40 -6.16 -32.72
CA THR A 36 4.80 -5.13 -31.75
C THR A 36 4.85 -5.73 -30.35
N ASP A 37 6.04 -5.89 -29.80
CA ASP A 37 6.25 -6.27 -28.42
C ASP A 37 6.01 -5.09 -27.49
N ILE A 38 5.17 -5.27 -26.48
CA ILE A 38 4.99 -4.32 -25.38
C ILE A 38 5.62 -4.92 -24.14
N ILE A 39 6.72 -4.31 -23.73
CA ILE A 39 7.51 -4.75 -22.60
C ILE A 39 7.50 -3.65 -21.54
N GLN A 40 7.05 -3.97 -20.34
CA GLN A 40 7.18 -3.11 -19.18
C GLN A 40 8.28 -3.65 -18.28
N VAL A 41 9.18 -2.77 -17.87
CA VAL A 41 10.24 -3.08 -16.91
C VAL A 41 9.98 -2.28 -15.64
N ASN A 42 9.75 -2.96 -14.54
CA ASN A 42 9.57 -2.37 -13.22
C ASN A 42 10.85 -2.56 -12.41
N LEU A 43 11.46 -1.47 -11.96
CA LEU A 43 12.53 -1.49 -10.96
C LEU A 43 11.86 -1.30 -9.60
N THR A 44 11.93 -2.31 -8.71
CA THR A 44 11.16 -2.32 -7.47
C THR A 44 12.06 -2.57 -6.27
N TRP A 45 11.94 -1.68 -5.27
CA TRP A 45 12.55 -1.81 -3.94
C TRP A 45 11.52 -2.31 -2.92
N GLY A 46 11.99 -2.88 -1.82
CA GLY A 46 11.13 -3.42 -0.77
C GLY A 46 10.62 -4.83 -1.04
N LEU A 47 11.17 -5.52 -2.05
CA LEU A 47 10.88 -6.93 -2.32
C LEU A 47 11.67 -7.90 -1.43
N GLY A 48 12.76 -7.40 -0.82
CA GLY A 48 13.64 -8.17 0.05
C GLY A 48 14.87 -8.75 -0.63
N ARG A 49 16.02 -8.66 0.04
CA ARG A 49 17.35 -9.00 -0.45
C ARG A 49 17.57 -10.48 -0.76
N ASN A 50 16.74 -11.37 -0.22
CA ASN A 50 16.89 -12.83 -0.38
C ASN A 50 15.89 -13.42 -1.38
N ASN A 51 15.04 -12.60 -1.98
CA ASN A 51 14.11 -13.02 -3.01
C ASN A 51 14.80 -13.07 -4.38
N ASP A 52 14.08 -13.63 -5.37
CA ASP A 52 14.59 -13.75 -6.72
C ASP A 52 15.00 -12.39 -7.28
N GLU A 53 16.03 -12.38 -8.12
CA GLU A 53 16.53 -11.17 -8.78
C GLU A 53 15.50 -10.54 -9.72
N MET A 54 14.66 -11.38 -10.36
CA MET A 54 13.68 -10.94 -11.34
C MET A 54 12.50 -11.91 -11.43
N LYS A 55 11.31 -11.37 -11.64
CA LYS A 55 10.11 -12.12 -12.02
C LYS A 55 9.60 -11.66 -13.37
N ILE A 56 9.08 -12.61 -14.15
CA ILE A 56 8.51 -12.35 -15.48
C ILE A 56 7.05 -12.74 -15.45
N TYR A 57 6.17 -11.77 -15.76
CA TYR A 57 4.74 -11.99 -15.83
C TYR A 57 4.28 -11.96 -17.29
N LYS A 58 3.43 -12.92 -17.64
CA LYS A 58 2.84 -13.10 -18.98
C LYS A 58 1.37 -13.47 -18.85
N ILE A 59 0.57 -13.20 -19.86
CA ILE A 59 -0.83 -13.63 -19.92
C ILE A 59 -0.89 -15.03 -20.54
N MET A 60 -1.38 -16.00 -19.77
CA MET A 60 -1.47 -17.40 -20.19
C MET A 60 -2.67 -18.10 -19.54
N ASN A 61 -3.07 -19.22 -20.13
CA ASN A 61 -4.10 -20.08 -19.53
C ASN A 61 -3.52 -20.95 -18.41
N GLU A 62 -4.37 -21.79 -17.80
CA GLU A 62 -4.03 -22.69 -16.71
C GLU A 62 -3.02 -23.79 -17.09
N LYS A 63 -2.80 -24.02 -18.40
CA LYS A 63 -1.81 -24.97 -18.93
C LYS A 63 -0.48 -24.32 -19.28
N GLY A 64 -0.36 -23.01 -19.10
CA GLY A 64 0.84 -22.25 -19.43
C GLY A 64 0.95 -21.87 -20.91
N GLU A 65 -0.10 -22.00 -21.69
CA GLU A 65 -0.14 -21.56 -23.08
C GLU A 65 -0.37 -20.04 -23.13
N LEU A 66 0.49 -19.32 -23.84
CA LEU A 66 0.39 -17.86 -23.97
C LEU A 66 -0.89 -17.44 -24.67
N TYR A 67 -1.69 -16.58 -24.03
CA TYR A 67 -2.84 -15.95 -24.65
C TYR A 67 -2.42 -14.78 -25.55
N VAL A 68 -1.42 -14.00 -25.09
CA VAL A 68 -0.82 -12.89 -25.86
C VAL A 68 0.69 -13.05 -25.78
N LYS A 69 1.38 -13.12 -26.92
CA LYS A 69 2.84 -13.34 -26.98
C LYS A 69 3.64 -12.11 -26.61
N ASN A 70 3.12 -10.94 -26.97
CA ASN A 70 3.80 -9.66 -26.94
C ASN A 70 3.44 -8.79 -25.73
N PHE A 71 2.92 -9.38 -24.65
CA PHE A 71 2.62 -8.69 -23.38
C PHE A 71 3.47 -9.27 -22.26
N ILE A 72 4.54 -8.56 -21.90
CA ILE A 72 5.51 -9.05 -20.92
C ILE A 72 5.80 -7.96 -19.90
N ILE A 73 5.74 -8.31 -18.61
CA ILE A 73 6.16 -7.45 -17.52
C ILE A 73 7.37 -8.10 -16.83
N TYR A 74 8.47 -7.36 -16.73
CA TYR A 74 9.63 -7.70 -15.93
C TYR A 74 9.55 -6.93 -14.61
N GLU A 75 9.59 -7.62 -13.48
CA GLU A 75 9.76 -7.04 -12.16
C GLU A 75 11.16 -7.36 -11.66
N ILE A 76 11.99 -6.34 -11.56
CA ILE A 76 13.39 -6.45 -11.16
C ILE A 76 13.50 -6.04 -9.70
N ASN A 77 14.06 -6.92 -8.89
CA ASN A 77 14.27 -6.72 -7.46
C ASN A 77 15.55 -5.93 -7.21
N MET A 78 15.43 -4.64 -6.94
CA MET A 78 16.58 -3.77 -6.72
C MET A 78 17.29 -4.07 -5.39
N ASP A 79 16.56 -4.56 -4.36
CA ASP A 79 17.19 -4.98 -3.09
C ASP A 79 18.18 -6.15 -3.27
N TYR A 80 17.98 -6.98 -4.31
CA TYR A 80 18.90 -8.06 -4.65
C TYR A 80 20.26 -7.50 -5.13
N TYR A 81 20.23 -6.48 -5.99
CA TYR A 81 21.44 -5.84 -6.52
C TYR A 81 22.16 -4.98 -5.48
N ASP A 82 21.41 -4.32 -4.61
CA ASP A 82 21.91 -3.62 -3.44
C ASP A 82 22.72 -4.56 -2.52
N LYS A 83 22.19 -5.76 -2.24
CA LYS A 83 22.92 -6.78 -1.49
C LYS A 83 24.26 -7.16 -2.13
N ILE A 84 24.30 -7.30 -3.47
CA ILE A 84 25.54 -7.65 -4.18
C ILE A 84 26.56 -6.52 -4.02
N TRP A 85 26.16 -5.25 -4.19
CA TRP A 85 27.05 -4.10 -4.02
C TRP A 85 27.68 -4.05 -2.62
N TYR A 86 26.88 -4.22 -1.59
CA TYR A 86 27.38 -4.17 -0.21
C TYR A 86 28.10 -5.44 0.23
N SER A 87 27.97 -6.55 -0.49
CA SER A 87 28.76 -7.77 -0.22
C SER A 87 30.24 -7.61 -0.53
N LYS A 88 30.60 -6.64 -1.37
CA LYS A 88 31.97 -6.38 -1.87
C LYS A 88 32.58 -7.56 -2.65
N ASN A 89 31.75 -8.45 -3.16
CA ASN A 89 32.20 -9.52 -4.03
C ASN A 89 32.43 -8.98 -5.45
N GLU A 90 33.70 -8.82 -5.84
CA GLU A 90 34.08 -8.19 -7.11
C GLU A 90 33.53 -8.94 -8.34
N ASP A 91 33.50 -10.26 -8.31
CA ASP A 91 33.03 -11.06 -9.44
C ASP A 91 31.52 -10.92 -9.64
N GLU A 92 30.75 -10.93 -8.55
CA GLU A 92 29.31 -10.68 -8.60
C GLU A 92 28.99 -9.24 -8.99
N ILE A 93 29.76 -8.25 -8.53
CA ILE A 93 29.63 -6.85 -8.92
C ILE A 93 29.87 -6.68 -10.42
N LYS A 94 30.94 -7.27 -10.96
CA LYS A 94 31.25 -7.19 -12.40
C LYS A 94 30.15 -7.82 -13.27
N LYS A 95 29.62 -8.95 -12.82
CA LYS A 95 28.53 -9.66 -13.51
C LYS A 95 27.23 -8.86 -13.56
N ASN A 96 26.92 -8.12 -12.49
CA ASN A 96 25.67 -7.38 -12.31
C ASN A 96 25.84 -5.86 -12.42
N LEU A 97 26.94 -5.41 -13.03
CA LEU A 97 27.43 -4.03 -13.03
C LEU A 97 26.36 -3.01 -13.46
N TYR A 98 25.65 -3.31 -14.55
CA TYR A 98 24.69 -2.37 -15.15
C TYR A 98 23.37 -2.26 -14.36
N MET A 99 23.00 -3.28 -13.61
CA MET A 99 21.85 -3.19 -12.74
C MET A 99 22.19 -2.46 -11.44
N ILE A 100 23.36 -2.74 -10.89
CA ILE A 100 23.86 -2.08 -9.67
C ILE A 100 23.97 -0.56 -9.89
N MET A 101 24.49 -0.09 -11.04
CA MET A 101 24.66 1.35 -11.30
C MET A 101 23.36 2.14 -11.26
N LEU A 102 22.19 1.49 -11.48
CA LEU A 102 20.88 2.18 -11.48
C LEU A 102 20.41 2.58 -10.08
N ASP A 103 20.99 2.00 -9.02
CA ASP A 103 20.61 2.24 -7.63
C ASP A 103 21.62 3.13 -6.87
N LEU A 104 22.81 3.31 -7.40
CA LEU A 104 23.88 3.99 -6.70
C LEU A 104 23.79 5.53 -6.76
N ASP A 105 24.10 6.17 -5.64
CA ASP A 105 24.24 7.62 -5.60
C ASP A 105 25.51 8.12 -6.32
N LYS A 106 25.62 9.45 -6.51
CA LYS A 106 26.76 10.10 -7.19
C LYS A 106 28.13 9.77 -6.54
N LYS A 107 28.17 9.50 -5.24
CA LYS A 107 29.43 9.19 -4.54
C LYS A 107 29.82 7.74 -4.76
N GLU A 108 28.84 6.84 -4.72
CA GLU A 108 29.03 5.40 -4.91
C GLU A 108 29.39 5.08 -6.37
N LEU A 109 28.73 5.74 -7.33
CA LEU A 109 29.04 5.60 -8.75
C LEU A 109 30.52 5.84 -9.09
N LYS A 110 31.20 6.74 -8.36
CA LYS A 110 32.64 7.00 -8.53
C LYS A 110 33.53 5.82 -8.12
N ASN A 111 32.99 4.92 -7.30
CA ASN A 111 33.71 3.74 -6.80
C ASN A 111 33.44 2.49 -7.63
N MET A 112 32.64 2.61 -8.70
CA MET A 112 32.35 1.48 -9.58
C MET A 112 33.58 1.06 -10.41
N PRO A 113 33.65 -0.22 -10.80
CA PRO A 113 34.62 -0.67 -11.78
C PRO A 113 34.55 0.15 -13.08
N LYS A 114 35.70 0.46 -13.67
CA LYS A 114 35.75 1.20 -14.95
C LYS A 114 35.16 0.37 -16.08
N ASP A 115 34.15 0.94 -16.72
CA ASP A 115 33.48 0.38 -17.87
C ASP A 115 32.93 1.51 -18.75
N LYS A 116 32.94 1.36 -20.08
CA LYS A 116 32.50 2.40 -21.01
C LYS A 116 31.03 2.79 -20.84
N ILE A 117 30.16 1.84 -20.52
CA ILE A 117 28.73 2.08 -20.31
C ILE A 117 28.52 2.79 -18.99
N VAL A 118 29.19 2.35 -17.92
CA VAL A 118 29.17 3.01 -16.62
C VAL A 118 29.68 4.44 -16.70
N ASP A 119 30.82 4.68 -17.38
CA ASP A 119 31.38 6.02 -17.56
C ASP A 119 30.41 6.93 -18.31
N LYS A 120 29.75 6.43 -19.37
CA LYS A 120 28.72 7.15 -20.11
C LYS A 120 27.49 7.45 -19.27
N TYR A 121 27.04 6.49 -18.46
CA TYR A 121 25.92 6.67 -17.52
C TYR A 121 26.23 7.76 -16.50
N ILE A 122 27.41 7.70 -15.87
CA ILE A 122 27.86 8.71 -14.90
C ILE A 122 27.90 10.11 -15.54
N ALA A 123 28.42 10.23 -16.77
CA ALA A 123 28.44 11.49 -17.48
C ALA A 123 27.04 12.04 -17.72
N ASN A 124 26.11 11.22 -18.19
CA ASN A 124 24.71 11.61 -18.41
C ASN A 124 23.99 12.01 -17.12
N VAL A 125 24.12 11.21 -16.05
CA VAL A 125 23.54 11.52 -14.74
C VAL A 125 24.09 12.84 -14.20
N THR A 126 25.38 13.12 -14.42
CA THR A 126 25.99 14.38 -14.00
C THR A 126 25.40 15.56 -14.76
N ILE A 127 25.26 15.45 -16.09
CA ILE A 127 24.66 16.51 -16.92
C ILE A 127 23.23 16.82 -16.48
N VAL A 128 22.41 15.78 -16.30
CA VAL A 128 21.01 15.95 -15.88
C VAL A 128 20.91 16.56 -14.48
N ASN A 129 21.73 16.09 -13.54
CA ASN A 129 21.71 16.62 -12.17
C ASN A 129 22.26 18.06 -12.06
N ASP A 130 23.11 18.49 -12.96
CA ASP A 130 23.64 19.84 -12.99
C ASP A 130 22.75 20.80 -13.81
N ASP A 131 21.68 20.31 -14.44
CA ASP A 131 20.69 21.11 -15.18
C ASP A 131 19.80 21.93 -14.21
N PRO A 132 19.80 23.27 -14.28
CA PRO A 132 19.02 24.10 -13.39
C PRO A 132 17.49 23.89 -13.49
N GLU A 133 16.97 23.57 -14.68
CA GLU A 133 15.55 23.29 -14.88
C GLU A 133 15.15 21.98 -14.21
N PHE A 134 15.99 20.95 -14.32
CA PHE A 134 15.79 19.69 -13.64
C PHE A 134 15.85 19.84 -12.11
N GLN A 135 16.82 20.59 -11.60
CA GLN A 135 16.93 20.87 -10.15
C GLN A 135 15.69 21.61 -9.63
N LYS A 136 15.20 22.60 -10.39
CA LYS A 136 13.97 23.32 -10.05
C LYS A 136 12.77 22.37 -10.03
N TYR A 137 12.61 21.55 -11.06
CA TYR A 137 11.52 20.55 -11.14
C TYR A 137 11.56 19.58 -9.94
N MET A 138 12.72 19.06 -9.59
CA MET A 138 12.89 18.15 -8.45
C MET A 138 12.54 18.82 -7.12
N SER A 139 12.92 20.10 -6.94
CA SER A 139 12.56 20.88 -5.74
C SER A 139 11.05 21.09 -5.63
N GLU A 140 10.39 21.44 -6.73
CA GLU A 140 8.92 21.60 -6.75
C GLU A 140 8.17 20.28 -6.44
N GLU A 141 8.68 19.15 -6.94
CA GLU A 141 8.10 17.83 -6.64
C GLU A 141 8.31 17.40 -5.18
N GLU A 142 9.46 17.70 -4.60
CA GLU A 142 9.72 17.47 -3.18
C GLU A 142 8.78 18.29 -2.29
N ASP A 143 8.55 19.55 -2.62
CA ASP A 143 7.65 20.42 -1.88
C ASP A 143 6.19 19.96 -1.99
N LYS A 144 5.75 19.55 -3.18
CA LYS A 144 4.43 18.92 -3.35
C LYS A 144 4.26 17.66 -2.49
N LYS A 145 5.28 16.80 -2.43
CA LYS A 145 5.26 15.60 -1.57
C LYS A 145 5.20 15.95 -0.10
N LYS A 146 5.94 16.97 0.36
CA LYS A 146 5.90 17.44 1.75
C LYS A 146 4.50 17.94 2.13
N ILE A 147 3.89 18.76 1.26
CA ILE A 147 2.52 19.27 1.45
C ILE A 147 1.52 18.11 1.52
N GLN A 148 1.60 17.15 0.59
CA GLN A 148 0.72 15.98 0.56
C GLN A 148 0.85 15.13 1.83
N ASN A 149 2.07 14.90 2.29
CA ASN A 149 2.34 14.15 3.52
C ASN A 149 1.81 14.87 4.76
N SER A 150 1.92 16.20 4.82
CA SER A 150 1.36 17.03 5.89
C SER A 150 -0.16 16.90 5.94
N LEU A 151 -0.84 17.08 4.81
CA LEU A 151 -2.30 16.93 4.71
C LEU A 151 -2.78 15.53 5.11
N LEU A 152 -2.04 14.49 4.72
CA LEU A 152 -2.36 13.11 5.10
C LEU A 152 -2.19 12.89 6.62
N SER A 153 -1.16 13.49 7.23
CA SER A 153 -0.94 13.42 8.68
C SER A 153 -2.06 14.13 9.44
N GLU A 154 -2.44 15.33 9.03
CA GLU A 154 -3.55 16.10 9.61
C GLU A 154 -4.88 15.33 9.53
N ALA A 155 -5.22 14.79 8.34
CA ALA A 155 -6.43 13.99 8.17
C ALA A 155 -6.44 12.72 9.05
N LYS A 156 -5.28 12.10 9.24
CA LYS A 156 -5.14 10.93 10.13
C LYS A 156 -5.35 11.31 11.60
N GLU A 157 -4.76 12.41 12.04
CA GLU A 157 -4.91 12.90 13.42
C GLU A 157 -6.36 13.30 13.71
N GLU A 158 -6.99 13.99 12.77
CA GLU A 158 -8.41 14.35 12.86
C GLU A 158 -9.30 13.11 12.93
N GLY A 159 -9.08 12.12 12.07
CA GLY A 159 -9.80 10.84 12.08
C GLY A 159 -9.65 10.08 13.40
N ILE A 160 -8.45 10.05 13.98
CA ILE A 160 -8.19 9.44 15.28
C ILE A 160 -8.94 10.21 16.38
N SER A 161 -8.87 11.53 16.39
CA SER A 161 -9.55 12.39 17.36
C SER A 161 -11.07 12.20 17.33
N GLN A 162 -11.66 12.20 16.15
CA GLN A 162 -13.08 11.94 15.95
C GLN A 162 -13.47 10.53 16.42
N GLY A 163 -12.69 9.52 16.07
CA GLY A 163 -12.92 8.13 16.49
C GLY A 163 -12.87 7.96 18.01
N ILE A 164 -11.92 8.58 18.68
CA ILE A 164 -11.82 8.57 20.16
C ILE A 164 -13.05 9.26 20.77
N SER A 165 -13.42 10.44 20.28
CA SER A 165 -14.57 11.20 20.81
C SER A 165 -15.89 10.43 20.64
N GLN A 166 -16.13 9.86 19.48
CA GLN A 166 -17.31 9.04 19.21
C GLN A 166 -17.33 7.77 20.06
N GLY A 167 -16.19 7.07 20.16
CA GLY A 167 -16.06 5.86 20.97
C GLY A 167 -16.27 6.12 22.45
N TYR A 168 -15.74 7.23 22.97
CA TYR A 168 -15.93 7.65 24.35
C TYR A 168 -17.41 7.97 24.65
N THR A 169 -18.05 8.76 23.79
CA THR A 169 -19.48 9.12 23.96
C THR A 169 -20.39 7.90 23.89
N SER A 170 -20.16 7.03 22.89
CA SER A 170 -20.94 5.77 22.76
C SER A 170 -20.71 4.86 23.97
N GLY A 171 -19.47 4.71 24.42
CA GLY A 171 -19.14 3.88 25.57
C GLY A 171 -19.78 4.35 26.90
N ILE A 172 -19.83 5.67 27.11
CA ILE A 172 -20.52 6.25 28.28
C ILE A 172 -22.03 5.97 28.22
N ASN A 173 -22.67 6.26 27.07
CA ASN A 173 -24.10 6.05 26.89
C ASN A 173 -24.50 4.59 27.09
N ASP A 174 -23.73 3.66 26.49
CA ASP A 174 -23.92 2.23 26.66
C ASP A 174 -23.71 1.79 28.12
N GLY A 175 -22.71 2.38 28.80
CA GLY A 175 -22.43 2.11 30.21
C GLY A 175 -23.57 2.55 31.13
N ILE A 176 -24.10 3.77 30.92
CA ILE A 176 -25.25 4.31 31.66
C ILE A 176 -26.49 3.41 31.44
N SER A 177 -26.84 3.14 30.17
CA SER A 177 -28.00 2.34 29.84
C SER A 177 -27.95 0.93 30.43
N LYS A 178 -26.78 0.27 30.36
CA LYS A 178 -26.58 -1.06 31.00
C LYS A 178 -26.62 -0.99 32.53
N GLY A 179 -26.12 0.10 33.11
CA GLY A 179 -26.14 0.36 34.54
C GLY A 179 -27.59 0.55 35.07
N GLU A 180 -28.36 1.41 34.39
CA GLU A 180 -29.77 1.65 34.70
C GLU A 180 -30.60 0.36 34.58
N ASN A 181 -30.43 -0.40 33.51
CA ASN A 181 -31.14 -1.65 33.33
C ASN A 181 -30.80 -2.68 34.43
N LYS A 182 -29.52 -2.84 34.78
CA LYS A 182 -29.11 -3.69 35.90
C LYS A 182 -29.75 -3.27 37.20
N LYS A 183 -29.80 -1.98 37.49
CA LYS A 183 -30.42 -1.45 38.71
C LYS A 183 -31.93 -1.66 38.71
N SER A 184 -32.62 -1.43 37.61
CA SER A 184 -34.04 -1.73 37.45
C SER A 184 -34.36 -3.21 37.71
N ILE A 185 -33.54 -4.12 37.15
CA ILE A 185 -33.66 -5.56 37.39
C ILE A 185 -33.46 -5.92 38.87
N GLU A 186 -32.49 -5.32 39.54
CA GLU A 186 -32.23 -5.55 40.96
C GLU A 186 -33.38 -5.07 41.83
N ILE A 187 -33.92 -3.86 41.54
CA ILE A 187 -35.11 -3.33 42.21
C ILE A 187 -36.30 -4.23 41.99
N ALA A 188 -36.59 -4.66 40.75
CA ALA A 188 -37.68 -5.55 40.43
C ALA A 188 -37.61 -6.89 41.21
N LYS A 189 -36.39 -7.49 41.32
CA LYS A 189 -36.19 -8.69 42.13
C LYS A 189 -36.50 -8.49 43.63
N ASN A 190 -36.14 -7.33 44.16
CA ASN A 190 -36.42 -7.00 45.56
C ASN A 190 -37.91 -6.75 45.82
N MET A 191 -38.61 -6.16 44.84
CA MET A 191 -40.06 -5.94 44.90
C MET A 191 -40.86 -7.27 44.78
N LEU A 192 -40.42 -8.15 43.87
CA LEU A 192 -40.99 -9.52 43.79
C LEU A 192 -40.87 -10.28 45.09
N LYS A 193 -39.74 -10.20 45.81
CA LYS A 193 -39.55 -10.79 47.14
C LYS A 193 -40.53 -10.23 48.21
N LYS A 194 -41.01 -9.01 48.00
CA LYS A 194 -42.00 -8.36 48.87
C LYS A 194 -43.45 -8.60 48.44
N ASN A 195 -43.68 -9.50 47.47
CA ASN A 195 -45.00 -9.85 46.91
C ASN A 195 -45.77 -8.67 46.34
N MET A 196 -45.07 -7.69 45.71
CA MET A 196 -45.70 -6.61 44.97
C MET A 196 -46.29 -7.13 43.65
N SER A 197 -47.32 -6.44 43.12
CA SER A 197 -47.92 -6.82 41.84
C SER A 197 -46.96 -6.58 40.67
N ILE A 198 -47.07 -7.38 39.61
CA ILE A 198 -46.20 -7.25 38.44
C ILE A 198 -46.44 -5.90 37.75
N GLU A 199 -47.67 -5.40 37.76
CA GLU A 199 -48.05 -4.11 37.23
C GLU A 199 -47.34 -2.97 37.98
N ASP A 200 -47.40 -2.97 39.33
CA ASP A 200 -46.72 -1.96 40.15
C ASP A 200 -45.19 -1.99 39.94
N ILE A 201 -44.62 -3.20 39.82
CA ILE A 201 -43.19 -3.35 39.56
C ILE A 201 -42.82 -2.77 38.17
N SER A 202 -43.66 -2.99 37.15
CA SER A 202 -43.46 -2.44 35.82
C SER A 202 -43.49 -0.91 35.83
N ASP A 203 -44.47 -0.34 36.50
CA ASP A 203 -44.64 1.13 36.62
C ASP A 203 -43.46 1.81 37.35
N ILE A 204 -42.91 1.16 38.38
CA ILE A 204 -41.81 1.72 39.17
C ILE A 204 -40.43 1.54 38.50
N THR A 205 -40.22 0.39 37.85
CA THR A 205 -38.88 0.04 37.31
C THR A 205 -38.72 0.37 35.82
N GLY A 206 -39.84 0.58 35.12
CA GLY A 206 -39.84 0.75 33.66
C GLY A 206 -39.55 -0.53 32.88
N LEU A 207 -39.46 -1.69 33.56
CA LEU A 207 -39.31 -2.98 32.91
C LEU A 207 -40.63 -3.48 32.35
N SER A 208 -40.59 -4.13 31.21
CA SER A 208 -41.80 -4.74 30.65
C SER A 208 -42.27 -5.93 31.50
N ILE A 209 -43.58 -6.20 31.48
CA ILE A 209 -44.20 -7.36 32.16
C ILE A 209 -43.51 -8.68 31.79
N GLU A 210 -43.10 -8.82 30.53
CA GLU A 210 -42.37 -10.00 30.03
C GLU A 210 -40.98 -10.15 30.67
N GLU A 211 -40.25 -9.03 30.85
CA GLU A 211 -38.95 -9.03 31.54
C GLU A 211 -39.11 -9.39 33.01
N ILE A 212 -40.09 -8.84 33.68
CA ILE A 212 -40.38 -9.14 35.10
C ILE A 212 -40.75 -10.61 35.28
N ASN A 213 -41.59 -11.18 34.40
CA ASN A 213 -41.95 -12.59 34.42
C ASN A 213 -40.77 -13.55 34.24
N LYS A 214 -39.71 -13.12 33.50
CA LYS A 214 -38.45 -13.89 33.38
C LYS A 214 -37.64 -13.89 34.68
N LEU A 215 -37.85 -12.92 35.57
CA LEU A 215 -37.13 -12.83 36.84
C LEU A 215 -37.77 -13.70 37.93
N THR A 216 -39.00 -14.19 37.72
CA THR A 216 -39.74 -15.07 38.65
C THR A 216 -39.45 -16.57 38.48
N LYS A 217 -38.68 -16.92 37.41
CA LYS A 217 -38.19 -18.28 37.15
C LYS A 217 -36.82 -18.50 37.76
#